data_460d1dedebe1ff14d4f37d59a3db5e49
#
_entry.id   460d1dedebe1ff14d4f37d59a3db5e49
#
_cell.length_a   1.000
_cell.length_b   1.000
_cell.length_c   1.000
_cell.angle_alpha   90.00
_cell.angle_beta   90.00
_cell.angle_gamma   90.00
#
_symmetry.space_group_name_H-M   'P 1'
#
loop_
_entity.id
_entity.type
_entity.pdbx_description
1 polymer ?
#
loop_
_entity_poly.entity_id
_entity_poly.type
_entity_poly.pdbx_seq_one_letter_code
_entity_poly.pdbx_strand_id
1 'polypeptide(L)'
;DDRREFCFDPRVIDWDRYVTEIHLPSVVEHARVRTTPGGRTGTSRAERLRAQVLSPQRQMAAFDLENTLIASNVVASYTWLATRRLPRDDRLRFVARTLAEAPSWLALDRKDRSDFLRLFYRRYDGAPVEQIDEDAAEMFSALILAKSFPAAIRRVREHRRLGHRTVLITGALDFVVNPLRPLFDDIVAARLRTEHGTYVGELADVPPTGESRAQALFDYAAAHDIDLRESVAYADSTSDLPMLEAVGFPVAVNPETRLASLARKRGWLVEHFEKAPGAPRVLIPIGRPHRGPLTPSGRRP
;
A
#
# COMPACT_ATOMS: atom_id res chain seq x y z
N ASP A 1 -21.07 -9.70 -51.27
CA ASP A 1 -21.09 -10.80 -50.30
C ASP A 1 -19.68 -10.98 -49.73
N ASP A 2 -19.20 -9.92 -49.02
CA ASP A 2 -17.81 -9.80 -48.54
C ASP A 2 -17.46 -10.79 -47.40
N ARG A 3 -18.41 -11.60 -46.98
CA ARG A 3 -18.18 -12.56 -45.88
C ARG A 3 -17.35 -13.78 -46.29
N ARG A 4 -17.06 -13.97 -47.56
CA ARG A 4 -16.26 -15.10 -48.06
C ARG A 4 -14.79 -14.78 -48.24
N GLU A 5 -14.40 -13.50 -48.25
CA GLU A 5 -13.02 -13.10 -48.50
C GLU A 5 -12.16 -13.00 -47.21
N PHE A 6 -12.79 -12.85 -46.02
CA PHE A 6 -12.05 -12.76 -44.76
C PHE A 6 -12.52 -13.82 -43.78
N CYS A 7 -11.73 -14.88 -43.63
CA CYS A 7 -11.96 -15.89 -42.60
C CYS A 7 -11.31 -15.45 -41.28
N PHE A 8 -12.13 -15.13 -40.28
CA PHE A 8 -11.66 -14.79 -38.94
C PHE A 8 -11.61 -15.98 -37.98
N ASP A 9 -11.74 -17.20 -38.46
CA ASP A 9 -11.65 -18.40 -37.64
C ASP A 9 -10.17 -18.76 -37.40
N PRO A 10 -9.64 -18.58 -36.17
CA PRO A 10 -8.24 -18.88 -35.87
C PRO A 10 -7.87 -20.33 -36.02
N ARG A 11 -8.84 -21.23 -36.08
CA ARG A 11 -8.61 -22.68 -36.26
C ARG A 11 -8.19 -23.08 -37.68
N VAL A 12 -8.39 -22.22 -38.68
CA VAL A 12 -7.94 -22.44 -40.04
C VAL A 12 -6.50 -22.00 -40.30
N ILE A 13 -5.88 -21.38 -39.31
CA ILE A 13 -4.49 -20.96 -39.40
C ILE A 13 -3.58 -22.10 -38.95
N ASP A 14 -2.67 -22.50 -39.83
CA ASP A 14 -1.55 -23.33 -39.43
C ASP A 14 -0.57 -22.48 -38.60
N TRP A 15 -0.72 -22.56 -37.28
CA TRP A 15 0.04 -21.73 -36.33
C TRP A 15 1.53 -22.07 -36.34
N ASP A 16 1.91 -23.32 -36.53
CA ASP A 16 3.32 -23.74 -36.60
C ASP A 16 3.99 -23.12 -37.81
N ARG A 17 3.35 -23.19 -38.96
CA ARG A 17 3.81 -22.56 -40.19
C ARG A 17 3.82 -21.03 -40.08
N TYR A 18 2.77 -20.44 -39.56
CA TYR A 18 2.68 -18.97 -39.37
C TYR A 18 3.80 -18.46 -38.45
N VAL A 19 4.03 -19.12 -37.32
CA VAL A 19 5.06 -18.72 -36.37
C VAL A 19 6.47 -18.90 -36.93
N THR A 20 6.73 -20.06 -37.55
CA THR A 20 8.10 -20.39 -38.02
C THR A 20 8.49 -19.72 -39.33
N GLU A 21 7.57 -19.61 -40.29
CA GLU A 21 7.88 -19.10 -41.64
C GLU A 21 7.55 -17.63 -41.83
N ILE A 22 6.61 -17.05 -41.04
CA ILE A 22 6.16 -15.67 -41.22
C ILE A 22 6.52 -14.79 -40.02
N HIS A 23 6.05 -15.18 -38.82
CA HIS A 23 6.15 -14.31 -37.64
C HIS A 23 7.60 -14.19 -37.13
N LEU A 24 8.28 -15.29 -36.87
CA LEU A 24 9.67 -15.24 -36.41
C LEU A 24 10.63 -14.59 -37.41
N PRO A 25 10.61 -14.89 -38.71
CA PRO A 25 11.41 -14.18 -39.69
C PRO A 25 11.11 -12.67 -39.73
N SER A 26 9.83 -12.29 -39.69
CA SER A 26 9.42 -10.88 -39.66
C SER A 26 9.91 -10.15 -38.39
N VAL A 27 9.87 -10.80 -37.22
CA VAL A 27 10.40 -10.26 -35.98
C VAL A 27 11.93 -10.09 -36.07
N VAL A 28 12.64 -11.07 -36.64
CA VAL A 28 14.11 -11.00 -36.82
C VAL A 28 14.48 -9.87 -37.78
N GLU A 29 13.72 -9.68 -38.85
CA GLU A 29 14.02 -8.69 -39.90
C GLU A 29 13.61 -7.26 -39.51
N HIS A 30 12.45 -7.09 -38.85
CA HIS A 30 11.85 -5.77 -38.64
C HIS A 30 11.87 -5.30 -37.18
N ALA A 31 11.85 -6.21 -36.20
CA ALA A 31 12.08 -5.80 -34.82
C ALA A 31 13.57 -5.46 -34.68
N ARG A 32 13.87 -4.23 -34.27
CA ARG A 32 15.25 -3.82 -33.91
C ARG A 32 15.71 -4.50 -32.61
N VAL A 33 15.54 -5.82 -32.54
CA VAL A 33 16.10 -6.64 -31.47
C VAL A 33 17.58 -6.75 -31.78
N ARG A 34 18.40 -5.97 -31.06
CA ARG A 34 19.85 -6.18 -31.07
C ARG A 34 20.12 -7.53 -30.40
N THR A 35 20.06 -8.60 -31.15
CA THR A 35 20.68 -9.86 -30.78
C THR A 35 22.18 -9.65 -30.91
N THR A 36 22.83 -9.20 -29.85
CA THR A 36 24.28 -9.23 -29.77
C THR A 36 24.66 -10.68 -29.47
N PRO A 37 25.22 -11.46 -30.42
CA PRO A 37 25.68 -12.80 -30.11
C PRO A 37 26.81 -12.69 -29.08
N GLY A 38 26.64 -13.28 -27.92
CA GLY A 38 27.74 -13.49 -26.98
C GLY A 38 28.05 -12.39 -25.97
N GLY A 39 27.20 -11.38 -25.81
CA GLY A 39 27.27 -10.53 -24.63
C GLY A 39 26.79 -11.31 -23.42
N ARG A 40 27.67 -11.62 -22.45
CA ARG A 40 27.25 -12.04 -21.10
C ARG A 40 26.22 -11.01 -20.65
N THR A 41 24.94 -11.39 -20.63
CA THR A 41 23.88 -10.63 -20.00
C THR A 41 24.17 -10.66 -18.49
N GLY A 42 25.11 -9.81 -18.09
CA GLY A 42 25.41 -9.63 -16.68
C GLY A 42 24.11 -9.17 -16.03
N THR A 43 23.66 -9.90 -15.04
CA THR A 43 22.52 -9.56 -14.21
C THR A 43 22.63 -8.08 -13.84
N SER A 44 21.62 -7.29 -14.11
CA SER A 44 21.62 -5.86 -13.77
C SER A 44 21.87 -5.66 -12.28
N ARG A 45 22.39 -4.49 -11.89
CA ARG A 45 22.59 -4.19 -10.46
C ARG A 45 21.28 -4.37 -9.68
N ALA A 46 20.16 -3.92 -10.24
CA ALA A 46 18.85 -4.05 -9.60
C ALA A 46 18.44 -5.52 -9.42
N GLU A 47 18.69 -6.38 -10.40
CA GLU A 47 18.41 -7.81 -10.30
C GLU A 47 19.27 -8.49 -9.23
N ARG A 48 20.57 -8.14 -9.14
CA ARG A 48 21.45 -8.66 -8.08
C ARG A 48 20.97 -8.23 -6.68
N LEU A 49 20.63 -6.95 -6.50
CA LEU A 49 20.09 -6.46 -5.23
C LEU A 49 18.75 -7.14 -4.89
N ARG A 50 17.87 -7.32 -5.89
CA ARG A 50 16.60 -8.02 -5.69
C ARG A 50 16.83 -9.49 -5.29
N ALA A 51 17.80 -10.16 -5.89
CA ALA A 51 18.16 -11.52 -5.51
C ALA A 51 18.68 -11.60 -4.07
N GLN A 52 19.44 -10.59 -3.59
CA GLN A 52 19.87 -10.50 -2.21
C GLN A 52 18.70 -10.29 -1.24
N VAL A 53 17.78 -9.40 -1.58
CA VAL A 53 16.56 -9.13 -0.80
C VAL A 53 15.65 -10.36 -0.71
N LEU A 54 15.54 -11.13 -1.80
CA LEU A 54 14.72 -12.35 -1.88
C LEU A 54 15.54 -13.63 -1.61
N SER A 55 16.68 -13.52 -0.97
CA SER A 55 17.48 -14.69 -0.58
C SER A 55 16.79 -15.48 0.55
N PRO A 56 16.75 -16.82 0.48
CA PRO A 56 16.19 -17.66 1.57
C PRO A 56 16.82 -17.44 2.94
N GLN A 57 17.99 -16.80 3.02
CA GLN A 57 18.67 -16.48 4.29
C GLN A 57 18.01 -15.29 5.02
N ARG A 58 17.12 -14.55 4.39
CA ARG A 58 16.42 -13.43 5.08
C ARG A 58 15.48 -14.00 6.15
N GLN A 59 15.45 -13.35 7.29
CA GLN A 59 14.62 -13.79 8.41
C GLN A 59 13.26 -13.10 8.42
N MET A 60 13.25 -11.80 8.08
CA MET A 60 12.05 -10.98 8.13
C MET A 60 11.97 -9.99 6.96
N ALA A 61 10.74 -9.62 6.61
CA ALA A 61 10.44 -8.49 5.73
C ALA A 61 9.40 -7.58 6.41
N ALA A 62 9.83 -6.37 6.78
CA ALA A 62 8.98 -5.33 7.33
C ALA A 62 8.49 -4.39 6.21
N PHE A 63 7.22 -3.99 6.27
CA PHE A 63 6.60 -3.14 5.27
C PHE A 63 5.96 -1.93 5.92
N ASP A 64 6.14 -0.76 5.32
CA ASP A 64 5.23 0.36 5.50
C ASP A 64 3.98 0.16 4.64
N LEU A 65 2.92 0.93 4.93
CA LEU A 65 1.64 0.84 4.25
C LEU A 65 1.50 1.86 3.10
N GLU A 66 1.58 3.16 3.45
CA GLU A 66 1.24 4.27 2.57
C GLU A 66 2.28 4.41 1.46
N ASN A 67 1.85 4.52 0.19
CA ASN A 67 2.69 4.54 -1.01
C ASN A 67 3.68 3.35 -1.17
N THR A 68 3.73 2.46 -0.19
CA THR A 68 4.52 1.22 -0.22
C THR A 68 3.65 0.03 -0.64
N LEU A 69 2.53 -0.20 0.03
CA LEU A 69 1.55 -1.24 -0.30
C LEU A 69 0.31 -0.70 -1.02
N ILE A 70 -0.12 0.51 -0.65
CA ILE A 70 -1.32 1.17 -1.14
C ILE A 70 -1.07 2.66 -1.43
N ALA A 71 -1.67 3.17 -2.50
CA ALA A 71 -1.65 4.59 -2.84
C ALA A 71 -2.77 5.36 -2.10
N SER A 72 -2.79 5.31 -0.78
CA SER A 72 -3.76 6.00 0.08
C SER A 72 -3.05 6.62 1.27
N ASN A 73 -3.77 7.35 2.09
CA ASN A 73 -3.28 7.95 3.32
C ASN A 73 -4.38 8.02 4.38
N VAL A 74 -4.01 8.36 5.62
CA VAL A 74 -4.94 8.41 6.75
C VAL A 74 -6.09 9.40 6.55
N VAL A 75 -5.86 10.52 5.84
CA VAL A 75 -6.90 11.51 5.53
C VAL A 75 -7.94 10.92 4.58
N ALA A 76 -7.51 10.15 3.59
CA ALA A 76 -8.41 9.48 2.64
C ALA A 76 -9.30 8.46 3.35
N SER A 77 -8.74 7.65 4.23
CA SER A 77 -9.48 6.66 5.02
C SER A 77 -10.50 7.31 5.94
N TYR A 78 -10.08 8.35 6.68
CA TYR A 78 -10.98 9.12 7.53
C TYR A 78 -12.13 9.76 6.72
N THR A 79 -11.81 10.42 5.59
CA THR A 79 -12.82 11.09 4.77
C THR A 79 -13.85 10.10 4.24
N TRP A 80 -13.41 8.90 3.84
CA TRP A 80 -14.30 7.86 3.40
C TRP A 80 -15.25 7.41 4.52
N LEU A 81 -14.74 7.12 5.71
CA LEU A 81 -15.52 6.70 6.87
C LEU A 81 -16.49 7.80 7.32
N ALA A 82 -16.00 9.01 7.51
CA ALA A 82 -16.82 10.15 7.98
C ALA A 82 -17.94 10.52 7.02
N THR A 83 -17.74 10.39 5.70
CA THR A 83 -18.76 10.75 4.70
C THR A 83 -19.78 9.64 4.43
N ARG A 84 -19.51 8.41 4.84
CA ARG A 84 -20.32 7.26 4.47
C ARG A 84 -21.77 7.36 4.95
N ARG A 85 -21.98 7.83 6.16
CA ARG A 85 -23.29 7.92 6.81
C ARG A 85 -23.91 9.31 6.76
N LEU A 86 -23.22 10.30 6.18
CA LEU A 86 -23.72 11.66 6.03
C LEU A 86 -24.76 11.77 4.89
N PRO A 87 -25.79 12.62 5.03
CA PRO A 87 -26.66 13.06 3.94
C PRO A 87 -25.85 13.73 2.82
N ARG A 88 -26.39 13.76 1.60
CA ARG A 88 -25.66 14.28 0.42
C ARG A 88 -25.16 15.71 0.62
N ASP A 89 -26.00 16.59 1.15
CA ASP A 89 -25.65 18.01 1.32
C ASP A 89 -24.55 18.20 2.38
N ASP A 90 -24.59 17.41 3.46
CA ASP A 90 -23.58 17.44 4.49
C ASP A 90 -22.23 16.87 4.03
N ARG A 91 -22.24 15.92 3.09
CA ARG A 91 -21.00 15.42 2.46
C ARG A 91 -20.26 16.50 1.71
N LEU A 92 -20.95 17.34 0.95
CA LEU A 92 -20.33 18.42 0.20
C LEU A 92 -19.70 19.45 1.15
N ARG A 93 -20.39 19.81 2.22
CA ARG A 93 -19.88 20.71 3.27
C ARG A 93 -18.65 20.10 3.96
N PHE A 94 -18.72 18.82 4.30
CA PHE A 94 -17.62 18.09 4.93
C PHE A 94 -16.38 18.06 4.01
N VAL A 95 -16.54 17.73 2.73
CA VAL A 95 -15.46 17.70 1.75
C VAL A 95 -14.84 19.09 1.56
N ALA A 96 -15.68 20.14 1.43
CA ALA A 96 -15.20 21.52 1.30
C ALA A 96 -14.37 21.94 2.53
N ARG A 97 -14.82 21.62 3.76
CA ARG A 97 -14.09 21.86 4.99
C ARG A 97 -12.78 21.08 5.05
N THR A 98 -12.79 19.79 4.69
CA THR A 98 -11.60 18.93 4.64
C THR A 98 -10.55 19.51 3.69
N LEU A 99 -10.97 20.00 2.52
CA LEU A 99 -10.08 20.65 1.55
C LEU A 99 -9.48 21.95 2.08
N ALA A 100 -10.29 22.76 2.78
CA ALA A 100 -9.82 24.01 3.37
C ALA A 100 -8.77 23.78 4.48
N GLU A 101 -8.90 22.70 5.24
CA GLU A 101 -7.98 22.34 6.33
C GLU A 101 -6.72 21.58 5.84
N ALA A 102 -6.76 20.98 4.64
CA ALA A 102 -5.68 20.14 4.11
C ALA A 102 -4.29 20.80 4.09
N PRO A 103 -4.12 22.09 3.74
CA PRO A 103 -2.82 22.75 3.77
C PRO A 103 -2.18 22.79 5.17
N SER A 104 -2.97 23.00 6.22
CA SER A 104 -2.48 23.05 7.61
C SER A 104 -2.03 21.65 8.07
N TRP A 105 -2.78 20.62 7.69
CA TRP A 105 -2.41 19.22 7.98
C TRP A 105 -1.13 18.81 7.28
N LEU A 106 -0.99 19.19 6.02
CA LEU A 106 0.22 18.89 5.25
C LEU A 106 1.45 19.61 5.83
N ALA A 107 1.29 20.84 6.32
CA ALA A 107 2.37 21.56 6.98
C ALA A 107 2.78 20.89 8.31
N LEU A 108 1.81 20.44 9.10
CA LEU A 108 2.06 19.72 10.35
C LEU A 108 2.70 18.34 10.08
N ASP A 109 2.17 17.58 9.11
CA ASP A 109 2.69 16.27 8.73
C ASP A 109 4.16 16.33 8.26
N ARG A 110 4.52 17.37 7.53
CA ARG A 110 5.92 17.62 7.13
C ARG A 110 6.83 17.99 8.29
N LYS A 111 6.28 18.61 9.34
CA LYS A 111 7.05 19.00 10.52
C LYS A 111 7.24 17.83 11.47
N ASP A 112 6.16 17.15 11.82
CA ASP A 112 6.14 15.98 12.70
C ASP A 112 4.95 15.09 12.38
N ARG A 113 5.23 13.89 11.89
CA ARG A 113 4.21 12.89 11.52
C ARG A 113 3.44 12.39 12.74
N SER A 114 4.11 12.20 13.87
CA SER A 114 3.48 11.70 15.10
C SER A 114 2.50 12.72 15.67
N ASP A 115 2.90 13.98 15.74
CA ASP A 115 2.04 15.08 16.19
C ASP A 115 0.84 15.29 15.26
N PHE A 116 1.07 15.19 13.93
CA PHE A 116 -0.01 15.21 12.96
C PHE A 116 -1.04 14.09 13.24
N LEU A 117 -0.60 12.85 13.43
CA LEU A 117 -1.50 11.75 13.69
C LEU A 117 -2.27 11.91 15.00
N ARG A 118 -1.60 12.33 16.07
CA ARG A 118 -2.24 12.61 17.37
C ARG A 118 -3.35 13.66 17.24
N LEU A 119 -3.08 14.74 16.52
CA LEU A 119 -4.08 15.80 16.32
C LEU A 119 -5.20 15.34 15.38
N PHE A 120 -4.83 14.64 14.29
CA PHE A 120 -5.78 14.22 13.28
C PHE A 120 -6.75 13.16 13.81
N TYR A 121 -6.29 12.23 14.62
CA TYR A 121 -7.11 11.13 15.15
C TYR A 121 -8.11 11.57 16.25
N ARG A 122 -7.97 12.77 16.82
CA ARG A 122 -9.03 13.37 17.66
C ARG A 122 -10.37 13.50 16.94
N ARG A 123 -10.38 13.44 15.61
CA ARG A 123 -11.60 13.48 14.80
C ARG A 123 -12.47 12.21 14.91
N TYR A 124 -11.93 11.15 15.50
CA TYR A 124 -12.70 9.95 15.81
C TYR A 124 -13.40 10.00 17.17
N ASP A 125 -13.25 11.11 17.91
CA ASP A 125 -13.92 11.28 19.20
C ASP A 125 -15.44 11.12 19.09
N GLY A 126 -16.03 10.29 19.98
CA GLY A 126 -17.44 9.95 19.98
C GLY A 126 -17.89 8.94 18.90
N ALA A 127 -17.01 8.50 17.99
CA ALA A 127 -17.39 7.55 16.96
C ALA A 127 -17.63 6.15 17.56
N PRO A 128 -18.79 5.48 17.29
CA PRO A 128 -19.06 4.13 17.78
C PRO A 128 -18.10 3.09 17.18
N VAL A 129 -17.46 2.28 18.00
CA VAL A 129 -16.48 1.27 17.61
C VAL A 129 -17.07 0.28 16.61
N GLU A 130 -18.21 -0.35 16.96
CA GLU A 130 -18.87 -1.34 16.11
C GLU A 130 -19.19 -0.78 14.71
N GLN A 131 -19.69 0.46 14.65
CA GLN A 131 -19.99 1.13 13.40
C GLN A 131 -18.73 1.37 12.54
N ILE A 132 -17.64 1.79 13.16
CA ILE A 132 -16.37 2.03 12.47
C ILE A 132 -15.79 0.71 11.94
N ASP A 133 -15.86 -0.37 12.71
CA ASP A 133 -15.37 -1.69 12.30
C ASP A 133 -16.14 -2.25 11.09
N GLU A 134 -17.49 -2.15 11.10
CA GLU A 134 -18.31 -2.51 9.95
C GLU A 134 -17.96 -1.70 8.70
N ASP A 135 -17.89 -0.37 8.86
CA ASP A 135 -17.59 0.53 7.76
C ASP A 135 -16.15 0.36 7.24
N ALA A 136 -15.19 0.03 8.11
CA ALA A 136 -13.80 -0.23 7.74
C ALA A 136 -13.65 -1.49 6.87
N ALA A 137 -14.41 -2.54 7.15
CA ALA A 137 -14.42 -3.76 6.33
C ALA A 137 -14.89 -3.46 4.88
N GLU A 138 -15.89 -2.60 4.70
CA GLU A 138 -16.35 -2.19 3.37
C GLU A 138 -15.37 -1.20 2.72
N MET A 139 -14.81 -0.26 3.50
CA MET A 139 -13.78 0.66 3.03
C MET A 139 -12.58 -0.09 2.45
N PHE A 140 -12.20 -1.20 3.05
CA PHE A 140 -11.11 -2.02 2.55
C PHE A 140 -11.34 -2.44 1.09
N SER A 141 -12.51 -2.95 0.77
CA SER A 141 -12.85 -3.34 -0.60
C SER A 141 -12.97 -2.13 -1.54
N ALA A 142 -13.64 -1.07 -1.09
CA ALA A 142 -13.95 0.09 -1.92
C ALA A 142 -12.77 1.04 -2.16
N LEU A 143 -11.86 1.14 -1.20
CA LEU A 143 -10.75 2.10 -1.24
C LEU A 143 -9.38 1.42 -1.23
N ILE A 144 -9.11 0.55 -0.26
CA ILE A 144 -7.76 0.01 -0.01
C ILE A 144 -7.34 -0.92 -1.14
N LEU A 145 -8.16 -1.92 -1.49
CA LEU A 145 -7.86 -2.84 -2.60
C LEU A 145 -7.75 -2.11 -3.95
N ALA A 146 -8.66 -1.17 -4.21
CA ALA A 146 -8.67 -0.39 -5.45
C ALA A 146 -7.39 0.46 -5.62
N LYS A 147 -6.72 0.82 -4.52
CA LYS A 147 -5.49 1.62 -4.52
C LYS A 147 -4.24 0.81 -4.21
N SER A 148 -4.33 -0.51 -4.07
CA SER A 148 -3.18 -1.36 -3.81
C SER A 148 -2.20 -1.39 -5.00
N PHE A 149 -0.94 -1.65 -4.69
CA PHE A 149 0.08 -1.97 -5.68
C PHE A 149 0.18 -3.49 -5.83
N PRO A 150 -0.27 -4.08 -6.96
CA PRO A 150 -0.25 -5.54 -7.14
C PRO A 150 1.16 -6.15 -6.99
N ALA A 151 2.19 -5.41 -7.41
CA ALA A 151 3.58 -5.84 -7.26
C ALA A 151 4.00 -5.89 -5.79
N ALA A 152 3.54 -4.95 -4.95
CA ALA A 152 3.82 -4.97 -3.51
C ALA A 152 3.16 -6.19 -2.83
N ILE A 153 1.90 -6.48 -3.16
CA ILE A 153 1.21 -7.67 -2.63
C ILE A 153 1.90 -8.96 -3.06
N ARG A 154 2.38 -9.04 -4.31
CA ARG A 154 3.19 -10.18 -4.75
C ARG A 154 4.49 -10.29 -3.94
N ARG A 155 5.16 -9.16 -3.65
CA ARG A 155 6.39 -9.12 -2.88
C ARG A 155 6.21 -9.66 -1.45
N VAL A 156 5.13 -9.30 -0.75
CA VAL A 156 4.79 -9.89 0.56
C VAL A 156 4.65 -11.41 0.44
N ARG A 157 3.93 -11.88 -0.57
CA ARG A 157 3.75 -13.34 -0.80
C ARG A 157 5.05 -14.06 -1.17
N GLU A 158 5.96 -13.40 -1.89
CA GLU A 158 7.29 -13.93 -2.22
C GLU A 158 8.10 -14.15 -0.95
N HIS A 159 8.14 -13.17 -0.04
CA HIS A 159 8.80 -13.31 1.26
C HIS A 159 8.22 -14.47 2.08
N ARG A 160 6.90 -14.56 2.19
CA ARG A 160 6.25 -15.66 2.92
C ARG A 160 6.56 -17.04 2.32
N ARG A 161 6.61 -17.16 0.98
CA ARG A 161 6.99 -18.42 0.31
C ARG A 161 8.44 -18.82 0.57
N LEU A 162 9.30 -17.84 0.82
CA LEU A 162 10.70 -18.07 1.17
C LEU A 162 10.89 -18.38 2.66
N GLY A 163 9.82 -18.36 3.46
CA GLY A 163 9.87 -18.61 4.90
C GLY A 163 10.24 -17.38 5.74
N HIS A 164 10.30 -16.18 5.13
CA HIS A 164 10.57 -14.96 5.87
C HIS A 164 9.33 -14.54 6.65
N ARG A 165 9.52 -14.14 7.90
CA ARG A 165 8.44 -13.55 8.69
C ARG A 165 8.08 -12.18 8.11
N THR A 166 6.78 -11.91 7.92
CA THR A 166 6.31 -10.67 7.32
C THR A 166 5.55 -9.83 8.35
N VAL A 167 5.95 -8.56 8.48
CA VAL A 167 5.30 -7.63 9.42
C VAL A 167 4.95 -6.32 8.71
N LEU A 168 3.74 -5.84 8.93
CA LEU A 168 3.31 -4.49 8.55
C LEU A 168 3.46 -3.56 9.76
N ILE A 169 4.23 -2.47 9.62
CA ILE A 169 4.42 -1.47 10.68
C ILE A 169 3.94 -0.12 10.16
N THR A 170 2.84 0.40 10.70
CA THR A 170 2.18 1.58 10.14
C THR A 170 1.55 2.49 11.17
N GLY A 171 1.59 3.80 10.93
CA GLY A 171 0.85 4.79 11.70
C GLY A 171 -0.66 4.83 11.39
N ALA A 172 -1.16 4.06 10.42
CA ALA A 172 -2.59 3.90 10.18
C ALA A 172 -3.26 3.16 11.34
N LEU A 173 -4.55 3.40 11.55
CA LEU A 173 -5.30 2.76 12.62
C LEU A 173 -5.55 1.27 12.35
N ASP A 174 -5.57 0.48 13.39
CA ASP A 174 -5.69 -0.98 13.35
C ASP A 174 -6.93 -1.46 12.60
N PHE A 175 -8.09 -0.88 12.81
CA PHE A 175 -9.33 -1.22 12.10
C PHE A 175 -9.22 -0.96 10.58
N VAL A 176 -8.38 -0.02 10.13
CA VAL A 176 -8.14 0.24 8.70
C VAL A 176 -7.33 -0.89 8.07
N VAL A 177 -6.38 -1.45 8.80
CA VAL A 177 -5.42 -2.44 8.29
C VAL A 177 -5.73 -3.88 8.69
N ASN A 178 -6.64 -4.11 9.63
CA ASN A 178 -7.05 -5.45 10.06
C ASN A 178 -7.43 -6.39 8.90
N PRO A 179 -8.11 -5.94 7.82
CA PRO A 179 -8.38 -6.80 6.67
C PRO A 179 -7.14 -7.27 5.91
N LEU A 180 -5.95 -6.67 6.15
CA LEU A 180 -4.68 -7.13 5.59
C LEU A 180 -4.03 -8.27 6.39
N ARG A 181 -4.55 -8.62 7.58
CA ARG A 181 -4.00 -9.71 8.42
C ARG A 181 -3.70 -11.02 7.68
N PRO A 182 -4.51 -11.49 6.72
CA PRO A 182 -4.20 -12.72 5.99
C PRO A 182 -2.91 -12.65 5.14
N LEU A 183 -2.41 -11.44 4.84
CA LEU A 183 -1.20 -11.24 4.05
C LEU A 183 0.07 -11.24 4.90
N PHE A 184 -0.02 -10.90 6.18
CA PHE A 184 1.12 -10.74 7.09
C PHE A 184 1.07 -11.74 8.22
N ASP A 185 2.23 -12.04 8.80
CA ASP A 185 2.29 -12.82 10.03
C ASP A 185 1.88 -11.95 11.22
N ASP A 186 2.26 -10.65 11.20
CA ASP A 186 1.85 -9.67 12.20
C ASP A 186 1.63 -8.27 11.62
N ILE A 187 0.82 -7.47 12.34
CA ILE A 187 0.58 -6.05 12.05
C ILE A 187 0.77 -5.23 13.31
N VAL A 188 1.69 -4.28 13.25
CA VAL A 188 1.89 -3.24 14.26
C VAL A 188 1.30 -1.93 13.72
N ALA A 189 0.17 -1.51 14.29
CA ALA A 189 -0.60 -0.36 13.82
C ALA A 189 -0.92 0.58 14.98
N ALA A 190 -1.25 1.84 14.67
CA ALA A 190 -1.75 2.77 15.67
C ALA A 190 -3.12 2.31 16.19
N ARG A 191 -3.39 2.56 17.47
CA ARG A 191 -4.66 2.21 18.12
C ARG A 191 -5.27 3.43 18.82
N LEU A 192 -6.58 3.54 18.76
CA LEU A 192 -7.31 4.53 19.53
C LEU A 192 -7.80 3.94 20.86
N ARG A 193 -7.82 4.77 21.88
CA ARG A 193 -8.50 4.44 23.14
C ARG A 193 -10.01 4.39 22.94
N THR A 194 -10.64 3.48 23.64
CA THR A 194 -12.11 3.29 23.62
C THR A 194 -12.67 3.37 25.03
N GLU A 195 -13.81 4.03 25.18
CA GLU A 195 -14.57 4.10 26.42
C GLU A 195 -16.05 3.91 26.09
N HIS A 196 -16.74 3.08 26.84
CA HIS A 196 -18.18 2.81 26.69
C HIS A 196 -18.63 2.49 25.25
N GLY A 197 -17.78 1.79 24.46
CA GLY A 197 -18.09 1.41 23.08
C GLY A 197 -17.90 2.52 22.04
N THR A 198 -17.27 3.63 22.42
CA THR A 198 -16.89 4.74 21.51
C THR A 198 -15.40 5.02 21.58
N TYR A 199 -14.84 5.53 20.47
CA TYR A 199 -13.49 6.07 20.47
C TYR A 199 -13.46 7.44 21.19
N VAL A 200 -12.39 7.69 21.96
CA VAL A 200 -12.19 8.99 22.66
C VAL A 200 -11.23 9.92 21.91
N GLY A 201 -10.94 9.59 20.65
CA GLY A 201 -10.06 10.42 19.80
C GLY A 201 -8.60 10.50 20.26
N GLU A 202 -8.19 9.69 21.22
CA GLU A 202 -6.83 9.64 21.74
C GLU A 202 -6.16 8.32 21.33
N LEU A 203 -4.88 8.40 20.98
CA LEU A 203 -4.07 7.21 20.73
C LEU A 203 -3.78 6.46 22.03
N ALA A 204 -3.90 5.14 21.99
CA ALA A 204 -3.57 4.27 23.12
C ALA A 204 -2.06 4.24 23.40
N ASP A 205 -1.27 4.32 22.32
CA ASP A 205 0.19 4.25 22.36
C ASP A 205 0.81 5.29 21.40
N VAL A 206 2.12 5.41 21.40
CA VAL A 206 2.85 6.22 20.42
C VAL A 206 2.65 5.58 19.03
N PRO A 207 2.16 6.33 18.02
CA PRO A 207 1.93 5.76 16.70
C PRO A 207 3.28 5.38 16.06
N PRO A 208 3.38 4.20 15.39
CA PRO A 208 4.63 3.75 14.78
C PRO A 208 4.95 4.54 13.51
N THR A 209 5.62 5.67 13.70
CA THR A 209 6.09 6.59 12.65
C THR A 209 7.50 7.08 12.98
N GLY A 210 8.33 7.35 11.99
CA GLY A 210 9.69 7.84 12.21
C GLY A 210 10.49 6.94 13.16
N GLU A 211 11.07 7.52 14.20
CA GLU A 211 11.85 6.80 15.22
C GLU A 211 11.02 5.74 15.96
N SER A 212 9.75 6.02 16.27
CA SER A 212 8.89 5.04 16.94
C SER A 212 8.57 3.84 16.05
N ARG A 213 8.61 3.98 14.72
CA ARG A 213 8.51 2.85 13.77
C ARG A 213 9.75 1.96 13.83
N ALA A 214 10.94 2.55 13.88
CA ALA A 214 12.17 1.81 14.07
C ALA A 214 12.19 1.11 15.44
N GLN A 215 11.72 1.77 16.50
CA GLN A 215 11.62 1.14 17.82
C GLN A 215 10.64 -0.06 17.79
N ALA A 216 9.49 0.09 17.15
CA ALA A 216 8.54 -1.03 16.97
C ALA A 216 9.16 -2.20 16.19
N LEU A 217 10.02 -1.92 15.21
CA LEU A 217 10.77 -2.94 14.48
C LEU A 217 11.80 -3.65 15.40
N PHE A 218 12.54 -2.90 16.22
CA PHE A 218 13.49 -3.47 17.18
C PHE A 218 12.79 -4.35 18.22
N ASP A 219 11.69 -3.86 18.79
CA ASP A 219 10.90 -4.61 19.78
C ASP A 219 10.33 -5.90 19.18
N TYR A 220 9.83 -5.82 17.96
CA TYR A 220 9.31 -6.96 17.22
C TYR A 220 10.42 -7.99 16.92
N ALA A 221 11.57 -7.54 16.45
CA ALA A 221 12.70 -8.41 16.16
C ALA A 221 13.23 -9.11 17.42
N ALA A 222 13.34 -8.36 18.52
CA ALA A 222 13.76 -8.92 19.82
C ALA A 222 12.77 -9.97 20.35
N ALA A 223 11.45 -9.71 20.23
CA ALA A 223 10.41 -10.64 20.67
C ALA A 223 10.38 -11.97 19.88
N HIS A 224 10.95 -11.99 18.68
CA HIS A 224 10.93 -13.16 17.79
C HIS A 224 12.31 -13.73 17.47
N ASP A 225 13.36 -13.26 18.15
CA ASP A 225 14.76 -13.68 17.94
C ASP A 225 15.23 -13.51 16.47
N ILE A 226 14.92 -12.34 15.89
CA ILE A 226 15.21 -12.00 14.49
C ILE A 226 16.46 -11.13 14.39
N ASP A 227 17.43 -11.52 13.54
CA ASP A 227 18.56 -10.66 13.19
C ASP A 227 18.16 -9.64 12.13
N LEU A 228 18.15 -8.37 12.50
CA LEU A 228 17.83 -7.27 11.58
C LEU A 228 18.85 -7.11 10.45
N ARG A 229 20.11 -7.57 10.63
CA ARG A 229 21.10 -7.56 9.56
C ARG A 229 20.75 -8.53 8.43
N GLU A 230 19.99 -9.58 8.75
CA GLU A 230 19.43 -10.55 7.79
C GLU A 230 17.95 -10.29 7.50
N SER A 231 17.53 -9.03 7.66
CA SER A 231 16.13 -8.63 7.45
C SER A 231 16.01 -7.52 6.42
N VAL A 232 14.80 -7.38 5.87
CA VAL A 232 14.44 -6.46 4.81
C VAL A 232 13.42 -5.45 5.33
N ALA A 233 13.51 -4.18 4.90
CA ALA A 233 12.46 -3.18 5.16
C ALA A 233 12.09 -2.45 3.86
N TYR A 234 10.81 -2.18 3.69
CA TYR A 234 10.21 -1.51 2.53
C TYR A 234 9.52 -0.23 2.96
N ALA A 235 9.89 0.91 2.38
CA ALA A 235 9.25 2.20 2.65
C ALA A 235 9.44 3.20 1.50
N ASP A 236 8.64 4.28 1.48
CA ASP A 236 8.60 5.29 0.40
C ASP A 236 9.17 6.65 0.78
N SER A 237 9.26 6.97 2.07
CA SER A 237 9.57 8.33 2.54
C SER A 237 10.79 8.43 3.46
N THR A 238 11.33 9.65 3.58
CA THR A 238 12.43 9.92 4.53
C THR A 238 12.00 9.85 5.99
N SER A 239 10.72 9.91 6.31
CA SER A 239 10.22 9.67 7.66
C SER A 239 10.51 8.22 8.13
N ASP A 240 10.67 7.29 7.18
CA ASP A 240 10.91 5.88 7.45
C ASP A 240 12.39 5.51 7.44
N LEU A 241 13.25 6.52 7.28
CA LEU A 241 14.69 6.33 7.23
C LEU A 241 15.23 5.55 8.46
N PRO A 242 14.78 5.82 9.70
CA PRO A 242 15.23 5.05 10.86
C PRO A 242 14.93 3.54 10.74
N MET A 243 13.76 3.17 10.21
CA MET A 243 13.41 1.76 9.96
C MET A 243 14.25 1.15 8.83
N LEU A 244 14.49 1.90 7.74
CA LEU A 244 15.31 1.43 6.62
C LEU A 244 16.78 1.24 7.02
N GLU A 245 17.31 2.11 7.87
CA GLU A 245 18.70 2.04 8.38
C GLU A 245 18.90 0.93 9.40
N ALA A 246 17.83 0.47 10.05
CA ALA A 246 17.89 -0.59 11.05
C ALA A 246 18.14 -2.00 10.46
N VAL A 247 17.90 -2.19 9.16
CA VAL A 247 17.98 -3.51 8.52
C VAL A 247 19.18 -3.64 7.58
N GLY A 248 19.61 -4.88 7.33
CA GLY A 248 20.69 -5.15 6.37
C GLY A 248 20.29 -4.95 4.90
N PHE A 249 19.00 -5.06 4.55
CA PHE A 249 18.51 -5.01 3.17
C PHE A 249 17.36 -4.00 3.00
N PRO A 250 17.65 -2.69 3.07
CA PRO A 250 16.64 -1.66 2.85
C PRO A 250 16.22 -1.55 1.38
N VAL A 251 14.91 -1.38 1.16
CA VAL A 251 14.30 -1.21 -0.16
C VAL A 251 13.46 0.07 -0.18
N ALA A 252 13.85 1.02 -1.01
CA ALA A 252 13.06 2.23 -1.24
C ALA A 252 12.01 1.96 -2.32
N VAL A 253 10.73 1.99 -1.95
CA VAL A 253 9.59 1.73 -2.86
C VAL A 253 8.92 3.03 -3.22
N ASN A 254 8.69 3.29 -4.52
CA ASN A 254 8.07 4.54 -5.00
C ASN A 254 8.61 5.79 -4.29
N PRO A 255 9.93 5.89 -4.05
CA PRO A 255 10.47 6.82 -3.09
C PRO A 255 10.26 8.27 -3.49
N GLU A 256 9.99 9.13 -2.51
CA GLU A 256 10.09 10.57 -2.69
C GLU A 256 11.51 10.98 -3.13
N THR A 257 11.65 12.15 -3.75
CA THR A 257 12.91 12.61 -4.37
C THR A 257 14.12 12.53 -3.42
N ARG A 258 13.93 12.90 -2.16
CA ARG A 258 15.01 12.90 -1.14
C ARG A 258 15.43 11.48 -0.77
N LEU A 259 14.49 10.58 -0.51
CA LEU A 259 14.79 9.17 -0.24
C LEU A 259 15.40 8.48 -1.46
N ALA A 260 14.88 8.75 -2.68
CA ALA A 260 15.42 8.21 -3.92
C ALA A 260 16.91 8.59 -4.12
N SER A 261 17.28 9.83 -3.82
CA SER A 261 18.67 10.29 -3.89
C SER A 261 19.55 9.57 -2.88
N LEU A 262 19.08 9.46 -1.63
CA LEU A 262 19.79 8.79 -0.56
C LEU A 262 19.98 7.29 -0.83
N ALA A 263 18.92 6.60 -1.26
CA ALA A 263 18.95 5.17 -1.59
C ALA A 263 19.97 4.87 -2.69
N ARG A 264 20.01 5.70 -3.76
CA ARG A 264 21.03 5.55 -4.82
C ARG A 264 22.43 5.77 -4.30
N LYS A 265 22.67 6.81 -3.45
CA LYS A 265 23.98 7.10 -2.87
C LYS A 265 24.45 5.95 -1.97
N ARG A 266 23.56 5.34 -1.19
CA ARG A 266 23.84 4.22 -0.29
C ARG A 266 23.85 2.87 -0.98
N GLY A 267 23.43 2.80 -2.23
CA GLY A 267 23.41 1.57 -3.00
C GLY A 267 22.25 0.64 -2.69
N TRP A 268 21.19 1.15 -2.08
CA TRP A 268 19.97 0.40 -1.77
C TRP A 268 19.20 0.01 -3.02
N LEU A 269 18.36 -1.01 -2.91
CA LEU A 269 17.41 -1.35 -3.96
C LEU A 269 16.32 -0.26 -4.02
N VAL A 270 16.05 0.22 -5.24
CA VAL A 270 14.93 1.12 -5.52
C VAL A 270 13.97 0.37 -6.42
N GLU A 271 12.71 0.30 -6.03
CA GLU A 271 11.64 -0.32 -6.80
C GLU A 271 10.49 0.65 -7.04
N HIS A 272 9.86 0.51 -8.19
CA HIS A 272 8.67 1.27 -8.56
C HIS A 272 7.52 0.30 -8.78
N PHE A 273 6.50 0.39 -7.94
CA PHE A 273 5.28 -0.39 -8.02
C PHE A 273 4.17 0.45 -8.64
N GLU A 274 3.60 -0.04 -9.72
CA GLU A 274 2.51 0.62 -10.40
C GLU A 274 1.16 0.25 -9.78
N LYS A 275 0.21 1.20 -9.84
CA LYS A 275 -1.18 0.96 -9.44
C LYS A 275 -1.82 -0.05 -10.39
N ALA A 276 -2.81 -0.77 -9.89
CA ALA A 276 -3.60 -1.66 -10.74
C ALA A 276 -4.21 -0.88 -11.93
N PRO A 277 -4.22 -1.45 -13.15
CA PRO A 277 -4.89 -0.83 -14.28
C PRO A 277 -6.36 -0.57 -13.96
N GLY A 278 -6.88 0.61 -14.33
CA GLY A 278 -8.26 1.00 -14.05
C GLY A 278 -8.54 1.46 -12.61
N ALA A 279 -7.52 1.58 -11.75
CA ALA A 279 -7.70 2.13 -10.42
C ALA A 279 -8.32 3.55 -10.48
N PRO A 280 -9.40 3.82 -9.74
CA PRO A 280 -10.11 5.09 -9.83
C PRO A 280 -9.19 6.25 -9.40
N ARG A 281 -9.12 7.31 -10.20
CA ARG A 281 -8.48 8.57 -9.86
C ARG A 281 -9.39 9.40 -8.95
N VAL A 282 -9.60 8.98 -7.73
CA VAL A 282 -10.43 9.71 -6.77
C VAL A 282 -9.52 10.63 -5.97
N LEU A 283 -9.66 11.94 -6.15
CA LEU A 283 -8.92 12.96 -5.39
C LEU A 283 -9.33 12.94 -3.91
N ILE A 284 -10.62 12.81 -3.64
CA ILE A 284 -11.17 12.68 -2.28
C ILE A 284 -12.12 11.49 -2.29
N PRO A 285 -11.81 10.41 -1.58
CA PRO A 285 -12.69 9.26 -1.49
C PRO A 285 -13.90 9.60 -0.62
N ILE A 286 -15.08 9.47 -1.19
CA ILE A 286 -16.36 9.63 -0.50
C ILE A 286 -16.94 8.25 -0.27
N GLY A 287 -17.32 7.93 0.98
CA GLY A 287 -17.97 6.68 1.32
C GLY A 287 -19.28 6.50 0.56
N ARG A 288 -19.52 5.32 0.00
CA ARG A 288 -20.82 5.01 -0.60
C ARG A 288 -21.89 5.06 0.49
N PRO A 289 -23.12 5.54 0.19
CA PRO A 289 -24.21 5.53 1.18
C PRO A 289 -24.42 4.13 1.73
N HIS A 290 -24.55 4.02 3.04
CA HIS A 290 -24.92 2.76 3.67
C HIS A 290 -26.31 2.35 3.17
N ARG A 291 -26.44 1.15 2.62
CA ARG A 291 -27.71 0.55 2.17
C ARG A 291 -28.27 -0.38 3.25
N GLY A 292 -28.29 0.07 4.51
CA GLY A 292 -29.00 -0.64 5.56
C GLY A 292 -30.52 -0.51 5.36
N PRO A 293 -31.33 -1.45 5.89
CA PRO A 293 -32.77 -1.29 5.91
C PRO A 293 -33.12 0.02 6.62
N LEU A 294 -33.95 0.85 5.94
CA LEU A 294 -34.51 2.04 6.54
C LEU A 294 -35.29 1.58 7.79
N THR A 295 -34.73 1.78 8.96
CA THR A 295 -35.53 1.67 10.20
C THR A 295 -36.63 2.71 10.10
N PRO A 296 -37.94 2.34 10.17
CA PRO A 296 -39.00 3.30 10.14
C PRO A 296 -38.82 4.27 11.31
N SER A 297 -38.67 5.56 11.01
CA SER A 297 -38.62 6.59 12.05
C SER A 297 -39.83 6.43 12.92
N GLY A 298 -39.63 6.05 14.20
CA GLY A 298 -40.67 6.01 15.19
C GLY A 298 -41.34 7.37 15.23
N ARG A 299 -42.66 7.36 15.04
CA ARG A 299 -43.52 8.51 15.29
C ARG A 299 -43.21 8.97 16.72
N ARG A 300 -42.77 10.21 16.86
CA ARG A 300 -42.80 10.87 18.17
C ARG A 300 -44.26 11.08 18.57
N PRO A 301 -44.63 10.87 19.83
CA PRO A 301 -45.93 11.26 20.37
C PRO A 301 -46.09 12.78 20.42
#